data_7945c13512a376e7d643697725640a8b
#
_entry.id   7945c13512a376e7d643697725640a8b
#
_cell.length_a   1.000
_cell.length_b   1.000
_cell.length_c   1.000
_cell.angle_alpha   90.00
_cell.angle_beta   90.00
_cell.angle_gamma   90.00
#
_symmetry.space_group_name_H-M   'P 1'
#
loop_
_entity.id
_entity.type
_entity.pdbx_description
1 polymer ?
#
loop_
_entity_poly.entity_id
_entity_poly.type
_entity_poly.pdbx_seq_one_letter_code
_entity_poly.pdbx_strand_id
1 'polypeptide(L)'
;FRSYTSRKTDVTVSWIDSKGAQQTNQQELKANRASAIDLGDVPKSATGIAIAASEPVSATAKISDDGPDGQSDFALVNASAPAKISAIAVPDQSTATVGFVNTADGDRTAIVTAYDTDGKQVDRREIAIRPSASTSVRIADINDGDVAAIRLKDPAQAVVWNLRVGQKDVSGAKLAGLAIIGAVDLKEAREQVWANQDMTVVR
;
A
#
# COMPACT_ATOMS: atom_id res chain seq x y z
N PHE A 1 -13.91 -2.79 -8.11
CA PHE A 1 -13.49 -4.03 -8.79
C PHE A 1 -13.91 -4.03 -10.25
N ARG A 2 -13.12 -4.64 -11.10
CA ARG A 2 -13.47 -4.94 -12.48
C ARG A 2 -13.09 -6.39 -12.80
N SER A 3 -14.09 -7.15 -13.30
CA SER A 3 -13.88 -8.49 -13.86
C SER A 3 -13.61 -8.36 -15.38
N TYR A 4 -12.64 -9.11 -15.86
CA TYR A 4 -12.24 -9.17 -17.27
C TYR A 4 -12.61 -10.51 -17.93
N THR A 5 -13.31 -11.36 -17.21
CA THR A 5 -13.68 -12.69 -17.69
C THR A 5 -15.13 -12.74 -18.15
N SER A 6 -15.46 -13.70 -19.00
CA SER A 6 -16.83 -13.99 -19.45
C SER A 6 -17.66 -14.74 -18.42
N ARG A 7 -17.07 -15.05 -17.25
CA ARG A 7 -17.71 -15.77 -16.15
C ARG A 7 -17.99 -14.84 -15.00
N LYS A 8 -18.92 -15.23 -14.14
CA LYS A 8 -19.09 -14.63 -12.81
C LYS A 8 -17.83 -14.89 -11.99
N THR A 9 -17.49 -13.96 -11.14
CA THR A 9 -16.27 -14.01 -10.32
C THR A 9 -16.63 -13.80 -8.88
N ASP A 10 -16.33 -14.78 -8.02
CA ASP A 10 -16.47 -14.61 -6.59
C ASP A 10 -15.28 -13.85 -6.05
N VAL A 11 -15.56 -12.80 -5.29
CA VAL A 11 -14.54 -11.97 -4.64
C VAL A 11 -14.75 -11.98 -3.14
N THR A 12 -13.68 -12.25 -2.42
CA THR A 12 -13.61 -12.15 -0.96
C THR A 12 -12.66 -11.01 -0.62
N VAL A 13 -13.14 -10.04 0.15
CA VAL A 13 -12.36 -8.90 0.64
C VAL A 13 -12.27 -9.00 2.15
N SER A 14 -11.07 -9.00 2.69
CA SER A 14 -10.83 -9.13 4.13
C SER A 14 -10.00 -7.95 4.64
N TRP A 15 -10.44 -7.35 5.74
CA TRP A 15 -9.61 -6.46 6.53
C TRP A 15 -8.56 -7.26 7.28
N ILE A 16 -7.31 -6.80 7.24
CA ILE A 16 -6.16 -7.49 7.82
C ILE A 16 -5.55 -6.62 8.92
N ASP A 17 -5.33 -7.22 10.10
CA ASP A 17 -4.56 -6.61 11.18
C ASP A 17 -3.35 -7.48 11.58
N SER A 18 -2.73 -7.17 12.71
CA SER A 18 -1.56 -7.91 13.22
C SER A 18 -1.87 -9.36 13.66
N LYS A 19 -3.14 -9.75 13.71
CA LYS A 19 -3.61 -11.10 14.06
C LYS A 19 -4.14 -11.87 12.84
N GLY A 20 -4.22 -11.23 11.68
CA GLY A 20 -4.74 -11.79 10.43
C GLY A 20 -6.05 -11.15 9.99
N ALA A 21 -6.84 -11.89 9.21
CA ALA A 21 -8.13 -11.42 8.70
C ALA A 21 -9.15 -11.24 9.85
N GLN A 22 -9.76 -10.07 9.92
CA GLN A 22 -10.72 -9.72 10.98
C GLN A 22 -12.15 -9.75 10.48
N GLN A 23 -12.43 -9.06 9.39
CA GLN A 23 -13.75 -8.97 8.81
C GLN A 23 -13.67 -9.31 7.33
N THR A 24 -14.57 -10.16 6.88
CA THR A 24 -14.59 -10.64 5.50
C THR A 24 -15.94 -10.31 4.87
N ASN A 25 -15.88 -9.77 3.66
CA ASN A 25 -17.03 -9.49 2.81
C ASN A 25 -16.91 -10.34 1.53
N GLN A 26 -17.98 -11.03 1.16
CA GLN A 26 -18.03 -11.86 -0.05
C GLN A 26 -19.06 -11.31 -1.02
N GLN A 27 -18.69 -11.24 -2.30
CA GLN A 27 -19.56 -10.76 -3.35
C GLN A 27 -19.28 -11.45 -4.69
N GLU A 28 -20.34 -11.69 -5.46
CA GLU A 28 -20.26 -12.14 -6.84
C GLU A 28 -20.20 -10.93 -7.79
N LEU A 29 -19.16 -10.86 -8.61
CA LEU A 29 -19.04 -9.88 -9.69
C LEU A 29 -19.63 -10.44 -10.98
N LYS A 30 -20.39 -9.63 -11.69
CA LYS A 30 -20.88 -9.98 -13.04
C LYS A 30 -19.73 -9.98 -14.04
N ALA A 31 -19.80 -10.88 -15.00
CA ALA A 31 -18.84 -11.00 -16.11
C ALA A 31 -18.63 -9.67 -16.84
N ASN A 32 -17.38 -9.35 -17.14
CA ASN A 32 -16.97 -8.15 -17.91
C ASN A 32 -17.53 -6.82 -17.38
N ARG A 33 -17.75 -6.71 -16.05
CA ARG A 33 -18.32 -5.50 -15.45
C ARG A 33 -17.45 -4.95 -14.33
N ALA A 34 -17.57 -3.65 -14.13
CA ALA A 34 -17.11 -2.96 -12.94
C ALA A 34 -18.22 -2.98 -11.87
N SER A 35 -17.84 -3.12 -10.61
CA SER A 35 -18.72 -3.10 -9.45
C SER A 35 -18.04 -2.36 -8.31
N ALA A 36 -18.80 -1.58 -7.57
CA ALA A 36 -18.38 -1.02 -6.28
C ALA A 36 -18.89 -1.93 -5.15
N ILE A 37 -18.07 -2.12 -4.15
CA ILE A 37 -18.42 -2.83 -2.90
C ILE A 37 -18.17 -1.83 -1.79
N ASP A 38 -19.20 -1.56 -1.01
CA ASP A 38 -19.06 -0.80 0.22
C ASP A 38 -18.57 -1.76 1.32
N LEU A 39 -17.43 -1.47 1.89
CA LEU A 39 -16.82 -2.27 2.96
C LEU A 39 -17.15 -1.74 4.35
N GLY A 40 -17.92 -0.65 4.43
CA GLY A 40 -18.23 0.03 5.68
C GLY A 40 -17.02 0.69 6.33
N ASP A 41 -17.08 0.88 7.63
CA ASP A 41 -16.01 1.49 8.41
C ASP A 41 -14.78 0.61 8.48
N VAL A 42 -13.61 1.24 8.39
CA VAL A 42 -12.32 0.56 8.56
C VAL A 42 -12.19 0.11 10.01
N PRO A 43 -12.02 -1.19 10.31
CA PRO A 43 -11.75 -1.62 11.67
C PRO A 43 -10.50 -0.92 12.23
N LYS A 44 -10.57 -0.43 13.47
CA LYS A 44 -9.48 0.37 14.09
C LYS A 44 -8.11 -0.31 14.10
N SER A 45 -8.10 -1.65 14.13
CA SER A 45 -6.87 -2.46 14.12
C SER A 45 -6.39 -2.79 12.71
N ALA A 46 -7.20 -2.58 11.67
CA ALA A 46 -6.84 -2.96 10.31
C ALA A 46 -5.79 -2.01 9.72
N THR A 47 -4.74 -2.59 9.17
CA THR A 47 -3.66 -1.87 8.47
C THR A 47 -3.47 -2.37 7.04
N GLY A 48 -4.31 -3.32 6.59
CA GLY A 48 -4.28 -3.86 5.24
C GLY A 48 -5.62 -4.41 4.78
N ILE A 49 -5.71 -4.65 3.47
CA ILE A 49 -6.83 -5.32 2.81
C ILE A 49 -6.26 -6.46 1.98
N ALA A 50 -6.83 -7.65 2.13
CA ALA A 50 -6.58 -8.78 1.24
C ALA A 50 -7.79 -9.02 0.33
N ILE A 51 -7.50 -9.36 -0.93
CA ILE A 51 -8.50 -9.67 -1.94
C ILE A 51 -8.19 -11.03 -2.51
N ALA A 52 -9.14 -11.95 -2.40
CA ALA A 52 -9.12 -13.22 -3.11
C ALA A 52 -10.24 -13.24 -4.14
N ALA A 53 -9.97 -13.71 -5.34
CA ALA A 53 -10.93 -13.80 -6.42
C ALA A 53 -10.79 -15.13 -7.15
N SER A 54 -11.92 -15.73 -7.58
CA SER A 54 -11.93 -16.98 -8.34
C SER A 54 -11.41 -16.83 -9.76
N GLU A 55 -11.39 -15.61 -10.28
CA GLU A 55 -10.95 -15.25 -11.64
C GLU A 55 -10.16 -13.92 -11.58
N PRO A 56 -9.33 -13.58 -12.56
CA PRO A 56 -8.58 -12.34 -12.59
C PRO A 56 -9.46 -11.09 -12.50
N VAL A 57 -9.15 -10.23 -11.54
CA VAL A 57 -9.83 -8.94 -11.34
C VAL A 57 -8.80 -7.82 -11.15
N SER A 58 -9.15 -6.60 -11.50
CA SER A 58 -8.49 -5.42 -10.96
C SER A 58 -9.31 -4.85 -9.81
N ALA A 59 -8.64 -4.30 -8.82
CA ALA A 59 -9.28 -3.68 -7.68
C ALA A 59 -8.60 -2.36 -7.32
N THR A 60 -9.43 -1.37 -6.99
CA THR A 60 -8.99 -0.08 -6.44
C THR A 60 -9.83 0.18 -5.20
N ALA A 61 -9.19 0.45 -4.07
CA ALA A 61 -9.86 0.90 -2.86
C ALA A 61 -9.87 2.43 -2.80
N LYS A 62 -11.02 3.03 -2.46
CA LYS A 62 -11.12 4.40 -2.01
C LYS A 62 -11.12 4.39 -0.49
N ILE A 63 -10.17 5.05 0.12
CA ILE A 63 -10.04 5.19 1.58
C ILE A 63 -10.27 6.65 1.89
N SER A 64 -11.25 6.95 2.75
CA SER A 64 -11.54 8.31 3.20
C SER A 64 -11.03 8.49 4.63
N ASP A 65 -10.59 9.68 4.95
CA ASP A 65 -10.23 10.12 6.30
C ASP A 65 -11.06 11.37 6.60
N ASP A 66 -11.94 11.27 7.60
CA ASP A 66 -12.76 12.39 8.03
C ASP A 66 -12.00 13.17 9.10
N GLY A 67 -11.50 14.33 8.70
CA GLY A 67 -10.83 15.26 9.60
C GLY A 67 -11.81 16.03 10.50
N PRO A 68 -11.29 16.84 11.42
CA PRO A 68 -12.10 17.72 12.23
C PRO A 68 -12.87 18.73 11.34
N ASP A 69 -13.98 19.24 11.87
CA ASP A 69 -14.79 20.29 11.24
C ASP A 69 -15.43 19.92 9.88
N GLY A 70 -15.68 18.63 9.65
CA GLY A 70 -16.34 18.16 8.43
C GLY A 70 -15.43 18.19 7.18
N GLN A 71 -14.15 18.42 7.35
CA GLN A 71 -13.18 18.24 6.29
C GLN A 71 -12.98 16.74 6.04
N SER A 72 -12.96 16.34 4.80
CA SER A 72 -12.65 14.96 4.42
C SER A 72 -11.64 14.95 3.27
N ASP A 73 -10.75 13.99 3.31
CA ASP A 73 -9.84 13.69 2.22
C ASP A 73 -9.93 12.22 1.85
N PHE A 74 -9.45 11.84 0.69
CA PHE A 74 -9.45 10.45 0.27
C PHE A 74 -8.21 10.10 -0.56
N ALA A 75 -7.81 8.84 -0.46
CA ALA A 75 -6.80 8.24 -1.32
C ALA A 75 -7.39 7.08 -2.13
N LEU A 76 -6.88 6.90 -3.35
CA LEU A 76 -7.14 5.74 -4.18
C LEU A 76 -5.94 4.81 -4.16
N VAL A 77 -6.17 3.56 -3.83
CA VAL A 77 -5.12 2.53 -3.72
C VAL A 77 -5.44 1.38 -4.65
N ASN A 78 -4.55 1.12 -5.58
CA ASN A 78 -4.67 -0.05 -6.44
C ASN A 78 -4.15 -1.30 -5.73
N ALA A 79 -4.80 -2.43 -5.97
CA ALA A 79 -4.27 -3.71 -5.56
C ALA A 79 -2.91 -3.94 -6.24
N SER A 80 -1.95 -4.44 -5.48
CA SER A 80 -0.59 -4.74 -5.93
C SER A 80 -0.22 -6.18 -5.60
N ALA A 81 0.73 -6.72 -6.35
CA ALA A 81 1.34 -8.02 -6.07
C ALA A 81 2.66 -7.83 -5.30
N PRO A 82 3.09 -8.85 -4.54
CA PRO A 82 4.40 -8.83 -3.90
C PRO A 82 5.55 -8.82 -4.94
N ALA A 83 6.62 -8.10 -4.63
CA ALA A 83 7.82 -8.02 -5.45
C ALA A 83 9.07 -8.43 -4.65
N LYS A 84 10.09 -8.97 -5.33
CA LYS A 84 11.38 -9.33 -4.68
C LYS A 84 12.10 -8.12 -4.14
N ILE A 85 12.08 -7.02 -4.89
CA ILE A 85 12.70 -5.77 -4.52
C ILE A 85 11.77 -4.66 -5.02
N SER A 86 11.37 -3.79 -4.11
CA SER A 86 10.52 -2.64 -4.42
C SER A 86 10.94 -1.42 -3.62
N ALA A 87 10.53 -0.25 -4.07
CA ALA A 87 10.88 1.01 -3.42
C ALA A 87 9.72 2.00 -3.41
N ILE A 88 9.75 2.91 -2.47
CA ILE A 88 8.84 4.06 -2.35
C ILE A 88 9.68 5.30 -2.03
N ALA A 89 9.42 6.42 -2.72
CA ALA A 89 9.89 7.71 -2.30
C ALA A 89 9.08 8.22 -1.11
N VAL A 90 9.75 8.78 -0.11
CA VAL A 90 9.12 9.36 1.08
C VAL A 90 9.01 10.86 0.86
N PRO A 91 7.81 11.44 0.83
CA PRO A 91 7.64 12.88 0.70
C PRO A 91 8.22 13.61 1.91
N ASP A 92 8.86 14.75 1.65
CA ASP A 92 9.37 15.61 2.69
C ASP A 92 8.23 16.24 3.52
N GLN A 93 8.54 16.62 4.77
CA GLN A 93 7.63 17.31 5.71
C GLN A 93 6.29 16.61 5.96
N SER A 94 6.23 15.29 5.86
CA SER A 94 5.03 14.50 6.11
C SER A 94 5.14 13.65 7.37
N THR A 95 3.98 13.27 7.94
CA THR A 95 3.92 12.13 8.84
C THR A 95 3.69 10.89 7.99
N ALA A 96 4.60 9.95 8.03
CA ALA A 96 4.52 8.80 7.15
C ALA A 96 4.61 7.48 7.94
N THR A 97 3.74 6.54 7.55
CA THR A 97 3.69 5.19 8.12
C THR A 97 3.74 4.18 7.00
N VAL A 98 4.65 3.23 7.10
CA VAL A 98 4.75 2.11 6.16
C VAL A 98 3.89 0.97 6.68
N GLY A 99 2.96 0.51 5.84
CA GLY A 99 2.14 -0.67 6.09
C GLY A 99 2.66 -1.87 5.30
N PHE A 100 2.75 -3.02 5.94
CA PHE A 100 3.19 -4.29 5.35
C PHE A 100 2.09 -5.34 5.54
N VAL A 101 1.83 -6.13 4.51
CA VAL A 101 0.93 -7.28 4.56
C VAL A 101 1.68 -8.51 4.09
N ASN A 102 1.74 -9.54 4.92
CA ASN A 102 2.24 -10.86 4.54
C ASN A 102 1.10 -11.65 3.90
N THR A 103 1.26 -12.04 2.65
CA THR A 103 0.25 -12.82 1.90
C THR A 103 0.47 -14.32 1.96
N ALA A 104 1.52 -14.78 2.66
CA ALA A 104 1.84 -16.20 2.79
C ALA A 104 1.31 -16.80 4.10
N ASP A 105 1.20 -18.14 4.12
CA ASP A 105 0.74 -18.93 5.27
C ASP A 105 1.84 -19.14 6.34
N GLY A 106 3.05 -18.65 6.13
CA GLY A 106 4.16 -18.74 7.07
C GLY A 106 4.68 -17.36 7.47
N ASP A 107 5.42 -17.30 8.59
CA ASP A 107 6.11 -16.09 9.02
C ASP A 107 7.05 -15.55 7.93
N ARG A 108 7.12 -14.24 7.80
CA ARG A 108 8.02 -13.54 6.89
C ARG A 108 8.82 -12.47 7.61
N THR A 109 10.05 -12.31 7.15
CA THR A 109 10.91 -11.20 7.55
C THR A 109 11.24 -10.37 6.32
N ALA A 110 10.74 -9.14 6.28
CA ALA A 110 11.05 -8.18 5.24
C ALA A 110 12.27 -7.35 5.66
N ILE A 111 13.21 -7.14 4.75
CA ILE A 111 14.37 -6.27 4.98
C ILE A 111 14.06 -4.89 4.42
N VAL A 112 13.92 -3.93 5.30
CA VAL A 112 13.67 -2.53 5.00
C VAL A 112 14.97 -1.76 5.09
N THR A 113 15.31 -1.00 4.04
CA THR A 113 16.48 -0.12 4.01
C THR A 113 16.01 1.30 3.71
N ALA A 114 16.41 2.24 4.55
CA ALA A 114 16.13 3.67 4.39
C ALA A 114 17.34 4.41 3.80
N TYR A 115 17.06 5.38 2.93
CA TYR A 115 18.04 6.21 2.25
C TYR A 115 17.70 7.69 2.43
N ASP A 116 18.72 8.52 2.56
CA ASP A 116 18.61 9.98 2.55
C ASP A 116 18.50 10.55 1.12
N THR A 117 18.46 11.87 1.01
CA THR A 117 18.39 12.61 -0.27
C THR A 117 19.62 12.42 -1.15
N ASP A 118 20.78 12.09 -0.57
CA ASP A 118 22.02 11.81 -1.29
C ASP A 118 22.11 10.36 -1.76
N GLY A 119 21.11 9.55 -1.44
CA GLY A 119 21.06 8.11 -1.75
C GLY A 119 21.94 7.25 -0.83
N LYS A 120 22.41 7.81 0.27
CA LYS A 120 23.18 7.08 1.28
C LYS A 120 22.21 6.29 2.17
N GLN A 121 22.56 5.04 2.46
CA GLN A 121 21.81 4.24 3.44
C GLN A 121 21.96 4.85 4.85
N VAL A 122 20.83 5.20 5.46
CA VAL A 122 20.77 5.75 6.83
C VAL A 122 20.29 4.77 7.86
N ASP A 123 19.48 3.76 7.47
CA ASP A 123 19.09 2.67 8.36
C ASP A 123 18.78 1.37 7.59
N ARG A 124 18.79 0.25 8.31
CA ARG A 124 18.37 -1.05 7.80
C ARG A 124 17.76 -1.87 8.92
N ARG A 125 16.52 -2.34 8.70
CA ARG A 125 15.77 -3.11 9.70
C ARG A 125 15.15 -4.37 9.11
N GLU A 126 14.93 -5.33 9.99
CA GLU A 126 14.16 -6.53 9.71
C GLU A 126 12.78 -6.40 10.37
N ILE A 127 11.74 -6.54 9.57
CA ILE A 127 10.35 -6.47 10.01
C ILE A 127 9.75 -7.87 9.94
N ALA A 128 9.46 -8.45 11.11
CA ALA A 128 8.78 -9.73 11.19
C ALA A 128 7.28 -9.53 11.03
N ILE A 129 6.65 -10.33 10.16
CA ILE A 129 5.22 -10.27 9.85
C ILE A 129 4.65 -11.67 9.92
N ARG A 130 3.65 -11.87 10.78
CA ARG A 130 2.97 -13.15 10.96
C ARG A 130 2.26 -13.61 9.69
N PRO A 131 1.92 -14.90 9.59
CA PRO A 131 1.14 -15.43 8.45
C PRO A 131 -0.14 -14.67 8.23
N SER A 132 -0.44 -14.34 6.98
CA SER A 132 -1.69 -13.68 6.57
C SER A 132 -2.06 -12.45 7.42
N ALA A 133 -1.06 -11.76 7.97
CA ALA A 133 -1.22 -10.63 8.88
C ALA A 133 -0.58 -9.36 8.32
N SER A 134 -0.87 -8.23 8.97
CA SER A 134 -0.28 -6.94 8.63
C SER A 134 0.45 -6.34 9.83
N THR A 135 1.38 -5.44 9.55
CA THR A 135 2.04 -4.60 10.54
C THR A 135 2.33 -3.23 9.94
N SER A 136 2.57 -2.25 10.80
CA SER A 136 2.95 -0.91 10.34
C SER A 136 4.06 -0.33 11.19
N VAL A 137 4.88 0.52 10.58
CA VAL A 137 6.02 1.20 11.23
C VAL A 137 6.03 2.64 10.76
N ARG A 138 6.14 3.59 11.70
CA ARG A 138 6.32 5.00 11.33
C ARG A 138 7.72 5.20 10.77
N ILE A 139 7.85 6.10 9.80
CA ILE A 139 9.17 6.45 9.22
C ILE A 139 10.11 6.96 10.32
N ALA A 140 9.62 7.80 11.22
CA ALA A 140 10.41 8.30 12.35
C ALA A 140 10.91 7.20 13.32
N ASP A 141 10.25 6.04 13.36
CA ASP A 141 10.72 4.91 14.15
C ASP A 141 11.80 4.10 13.39
N ILE A 142 11.87 4.23 12.05
CA ILE A 142 12.96 3.65 11.25
C ILE A 142 14.20 4.51 11.39
N ASN A 143 14.06 5.81 11.11
CA ASN A 143 15.12 6.80 11.30
C ASN A 143 14.46 8.15 11.58
N ASP A 144 14.94 8.88 12.58
CA ASP A 144 14.44 10.21 12.98
C ASP A 144 15.02 11.37 12.16
N GLY A 145 15.98 11.08 11.30
CA GLY A 145 16.54 12.00 10.32
C GLY A 145 15.79 12.02 8.99
N ASP A 146 16.43 12.61 7.99
CA ASP A 146 15.88 12.72 6.64
C ASP A 146 15.87 11.35 5.95
N VAL A 147 14.67 10.80 5.72
CA VAL A 147 14.44 9.61 4.91
C VAL A 147 13.76 10.03 3.63
N ALA A 148 14.46 9.96 2.50
CA ALA A 148 13.94 10.31 1.19
C ALA A 148 13.36 9.10 0.42
N ALA A 149 13.84 7.91 0.74
CA ALA A 149 13.35 6.69 0.10
C ALA A 149 13.46 5.47 1.02
N ILE A 150 12.57 4.51 0.80
CA ILE A 150 12.61 3.19 1.42
C ILE A 150 12.66 2.13 0.34
N ARG A 151 13.50 1.13 0.54
CA ARG A 151 13.56 -0.08 -0.26
C ARG A 151 13.21 -1.29 0.59
N LEU A 152 12.33 -2.13 0.08
CA LEU A 152 12.03 -3.45 0.62
C LEU A 152 12.75 -4.52 -0.20
N LYS A 153 13.37 -5.47 0.48
CA LYS A 153 13.83 -6.73 -0.10
C LYS A 153 13.06 -7.88 0.54
N ASP A 154 12.30 -8.59 -0.26
CA ASP A 154 11.55 -9.79 0.10
C ASP A 154 11.82 -10.92 -0.90
N PRO A 155 12.82 -11.78 -0.67
CA PRO A 155 13.18 -12.87 -1.57
C PRO A 155 12.03 -13.85 -1.82
N ALA A 156 11.10 -13.98 -0.87
CA ALA A 156 9.97 -14.88 -0.94
C ALA A 156 8.81 -14.34 -1.79
N GLN A 157 8.83 -13.05 -2.14
CA GLN A 157 7.73 -12.37 -2.86
C GLN A 157 6.36 -12.59 -2.17
N ALA A 158 6.30 -12.38 -0.87
CA ALA A 158 5.12 -12.61 -0.06
C ALA A 158 4.63 -11.35 0.68
N VAL A 159 5.39 -10.26 0.62
CA VAL A 159 5.05 -9.02 1.33
C VAL A 159 4.63 -7.94 0.35
N VAL A 160 3.40 -7.47 0.50
CA VAL A 160 2.90 -6.24 -0.13
C VAL A 160 3.01 -5.10 0.87
N TRP A 161 3.37 -3.92 0.41
CA TRP A 161 3.52 -2.77 1.27
C TRP A 161 3.18 -1.46 0.57
N ASN A 162 2.87 -0.46 1.38
CA ASN A 162 2.59 0.90 0.92
C ASN A 162 3.06 1.93 1.97
N LEU A 163 3.08 3.18 1.58
CA LEU A 163 3.33 4.32 2.45
C LEU A 163 2.03 5.12 2.58
N ARG A 164 1.52 5.23 3.81
CA ARG A 164 0.48 6.18 4.16
C ARG A 164 1.14 7.48 4.59
N VAL A 165 0.77 8.55 3.95
CA VAL A 165 1.28 9.91 4.22
C VAL A 165 0.14 10.72 4.79
N GLY A 166 0.33 11.27 5.97
CA GLY A 166 -0.54 12.27 6.59
C GLY A 166 0.08 13.66 6.45
N GLN A 167 -0.72 14.69 6.47
CA GLN A 167 -0.23 16.06 6.53
C GLN A 167 0.23 16.37 7.96
N LYS A 168 1.42 17.02 8.09
CA LYS A 168 1.81 17.63 9.38
C LYS A 168 0.91 18.82 9.66
N ASP A 169 0.49 18.96 10.91
CA ASP A 169 -0.20 20.16 11.36
C ASP A 169 0.69 21.40 11.09
N VAL A 170 0.20 22.28 10.25
CA VAL A 170 0.86 23.57 9.99
C VAL A 170 0.10 24.62 10.80
N SER A 171 0.82 25.31 11.68
CA SER A 171 0.28 26.40 12.51
C SER A 171 -0.95 26.08 13.36
N GLY A 172 -1.03 24.86 13.89
CA GLY A 172 -2.10 24.44 14.82
C GLY A 172 -3.44 24.10 14.17
N ALA A 173 -3.56 24.18 12.86
CA ALA A 173 -4.72 23.69 12.14
C ALA A 173 -4.56 22.18 11.85
N LYS A 174 -5.47 21.38 12.38
CA LYS A 174 -5.60 19.97 11.98
C LYS A 174 -6.28 19.93 10.61
N LEU A 175 -5.50 19.68 9.58
CA LEU A 175 -6.02 19.49 8.23
C LEU A 175 -6.21 17.99 7.96
N ALA A 176 -7.31 17.62 7.34
CA ALA A 176 -7.44 16.31 6.75
C ALA A 176 -6.46 16.22 5.57
N GLY A 177 -5.57 15.25 5.59
CA GLY A 177 -4.63 15.03 4.49
C GLY A 177 -4.23 13.57 4.47
N LEU A 178 -4.61 12.87 3.40
CA LEU A 178 -4.32 11.45 3.21
C LEU A 178 -3.79 11.20 1.81
N ALA A 179 -2.57 10.68 1.73
CA ALA A 179 -2.07 10.05 0.52
C ALA A 179 -1.60 8.63 0.82
N ILE A 180 -1.81 7.72 -0.13
CA ILE A 180 -1.27 6.37 -0.06
C ILE A 180 -0.45 6.12 -1.32
N ILE A 181 0.82 5.84 -1.13
CA ILE A 181 1.78 5.61 -2.20
C ILE A 181 2.08 4.12 -2.25
N GLY A 182 1.76 3.49 -3.37
CA GLY A 182 2.08 2.09 -3.63
C GLY A 182 3.56 1.90 -3.90
N ALA A 183 4.09 0.76 -3.48
CA ALA A 183 5.44 0.36 -3.81
C ALA A 183 5.57 0.04 -5.31
N VAL A 184 6.69 0.42 -5.90
CA VAL A 184 7.01 0.14 -7.30
C VAL A 184 8.06 -0.97 -7.34
N ASP A 185 7.78 -2.04 -8.10
CA ASP A 185 8.80 -3.04 -8.45
C ASP A 185 9.93 -2.36 -9.21
N LEU A 186 11.15 -2.51 -8.74
CA LEU A 186 12.31 -1.86 -9.36
C LEU A 186 12.55 -2.32 -10.80
N LYS A 187 12.10 -3.52 -11.16
CA LYS A 187 12.12 -4.00 -12.54
C LYS A 187 11.13 -3.22 -13.42
N GLU A 188 9.89 -3.05 -12.94
CA GLU A 188 8.88 -2.26 -13.64
C GLU A 188 9.28 -0.79 -13.75
N ALA A 189 9.88 -0.22 -12.70
CA ALA A 189 10.39 1.15 -12.74
C ALA A 189 11.43 1.38 -13.85
N ARG A 190 12.29 0.39 -14.12
CA ARG A 190 13.24 0.47 -15.24
C ARG A 190 12.53 0.50 -16.60
N GLU A 191 11.52 -0.33 -16.77
CA GLU A 191 10.72 -0.36 -17.99
C GLU A 191 9.94 0.96 -18.18
N GLN A 192 9.38 1.51 -17.11
CA GLN A 192 8.67 2.80 -17.14
C GLN A 192 9.59 3.99 -17.46
N VAL A 193 10.82 3.99 -16.96
CA VAL A 193 11.79 5.05 -17.27
C VAL A 193 12.13 5.07 -18.78
N TRP A 194 12.24 3.90 -19.41
CA TRP A 194 12.44 3.81 -20.86
C TRP A 194 11.23 4.33 -21.66
N ALA A 195 10.01 3.99 -21.25
CA ALA A 195 8.79 4.47 -21.88
C ALA A 195 8.64 6.00 -21.76
N ASN A 196 9.01 6.58 -20.64
CA ASN A 196 8.96 8.03 -20.43
C ASN A 196 9.99 8.81 -21.25
N GLN A 197 11.10 8.20 -21.65
CA GLN A 197 12.07 8.84 -22.55
C GLN A 197 11.52 9.01 -23.97
N ASP A 198 10.66 8.10 -24.42
CA ASP A 198 10.01 8.20 -25.73
C ASP A 198 8.87 9.23 -25.76
N MET A 199 8.28 9.55 -24.62
CA MET A 199 7.20 10.55 -24.53
C MET A 199 7.69 12.01 -24.65
N THR A 200 9.00 12.25 -24.60
CA THR A 200 9.56 13.58 -24.85
C THR A 200 9.60 13.99 -26.33
N VAL A 201 9.22 13.11 -27.23
CA VAL A 201 9.21 13.34 -28.68
C VAL A 201 7.84 13.85 -29.18
N VAL A 202 6.82 13.89 -28.34
CA VAL A 202 5.53 14.51 -28.69
C VAL A 202 5.60 16.01 -28.42
N ARG A 203 6.18 16.74 -29.36
CA ARG A 203 6.07 18.20 -29.50
C ARG A 203 5.16 18.54 -30.70
#